data_a093457749f9fc56d8faa392621f9d45
#
_entry.id   a093457749f9fc56d8faa392621f9d45
#
_cell.length_a   1.000
_cell.length_b   1.000
_cell.length_c   1.000
_cell.angle_alpha   90.00
_cell.angle_beta   90.00
_cell.angle_gamma   90.00
#
_symmetry.space_group_name_H-M   'P 1'
#
loop_
_entity.id
_entity.type
_entity.pdbx_description
1 polymer ?
#
loop_
_entity_poly.entity_id
_entity_poly.type
_entity_poly.pdbx_seq_one_letter_code
_entity_poly.pdbx_strand_id
1 'polypeptide(L)'
;TMLKYKIHADNDSLYNTPPAYGIYICGKVFKWIKKMGGLTAMKERNEKKAAILYDFLDQSKLFKGTVVPKDRSLMNVPFVTGNEELDAKFVKEAKEAGFENLKGHRTVGGMRASIYNAMPIEGVQKLVEFMKKFEEENAKRNNCSGVLPG
;
A
#
# COMPACT_ATOMS: atom_id res chain seq x y z
N THR A 1 25.38 19.82 -19.22
CA THR A 1 26.35 18.70 -19.35
C THR A 1 25.63 17.36 -19.12
N MET A 2 25.00 17.15 -17.99
CA MET A 2 24.38 15.85 -17.59
C MET A 2 23.25 15.38 -18.50
N LEU A 3 22.55 16.27 -19.21
CA LEU A 3 21.44 15.93 -20.12
C LEU A 3 21.90 15.63 -21.55
N LYS A 4 23.22 15.61 -21.83
CA LYS A 4 23.76 15.27 -23.14
C LYS A 4 24.21 13.82 -23.18
N TYR A 5 23.44 12.94 -23.83
CA TYR A 5 23.78 11.51 -23.99
C TYR A 5 25.20 11.27 -24.55
N LYS A 6 25.65 12.12 -25.49
CA LYS A 6 26.99 11.99 -26.08
C LYS A 6 28.10 11.98 -25.02
N ILE A 7 28.01 12.82 -23.98
CA ILE A 7 29.01 12.87 -22.91
C ILE A 7 29.09 11.53 -22.19
N HIS A 8 27.92 10.92 -21.93
CA HIS A 8 27.89 9.62 -21.25
C HIS A 8 28.39 8.49 -22.16
N ALA A 9 28.01 8.52 -23.43
CA ALA A 9 28.49 7.54 -24.41
C ALA A 9 30.02 7.62 -24.60
N ASP A 10 30.59 8.81 -24.75
CA ASP A 10 32.01 9.02 -24.95
C ASP A 10 32.86 8.65 -23.72
N ASN A 11 32.24 8.45 -22.57
CA ASN A 11 32.91 8.08 -21.30
C ASN A 11 32.43 6.72 -20.75
N ASP A 12 31.87 5.83 -21.58
CA ASP A 12 31.39 4.50 -21.18
C ASP A 12 30.45 4.54 -19.97
N SER A 13 29.63 5.59 -19.87
CA SER A 13 28.74 5.88 -18.70
C SER A 13 29.49 6.12 -17.37
N LEU A 14 30.79 6.38 -17.42
CA LEU A 14 31.64 6.64 -16.26
C LEU A 14 32.07 8.11 -16.13
N TYR A 15 31.36 9.02 -16.78
CA TYR A 15 31.61 10.46 -16.63
C TYR A 15 31.49 10.93 -15.17
N ASN A 16 30.59 10.30 -14.41
CA ASN A 16 30.51 10.42 -12.95
C ASN A 16 30.76 9.06 -12.31
N THR A 17 31.18 9.08 -11.05
CA THR A 17 31.27 7.88 -10.23
C THR A 17 29.91 7.18 -10.15
N PRO A 18 29.82 5.89 -10.47
CA PRO A 18 28.58 5.14 -10.35
C PRO A 18 28.06 5.11 -8.90
N PRO A 19 26.75 5.04 -8.67
CA PRO A 19 26.16 4.92 -7.33
C PRO A 19 26.38 3.50 -6.78
N ALA A 20 27.63 3.14 -6.50
CA ALA A 20 28.07 1.77 -6.20
C ALA A 20 27.28 1.11 -5.06
N TYR A 21 26.94 1.87 -4.00
CA TYR A 21 26.15 1.35 -2.89
C TYR A 21 24.72 0.96 -3.33
N GLY A 22 24.04 1.84 -4.09
CA GLY A 22 22.73 1.54 -4.65
C GLY A 22 22.73 0.30 -5.53
N ILE A 23 23.73 0.19 -6.42
CA ILE A 23 23.90 -0.98 -7.31
C ILE A 23 24.11 -2.25 -6.48
N TYR A 24 24.95 -2.19 -5.44
CA TYR A 24 25.20 -3.32 -4.54
C TYR A 24 23.90 -3.78 -3.84
N ILE A 25 23.14 -2.86 -3.28
CA ILE A 25 21.86 -3.18 -2.59
C ILE A 25 20.85 -3.75 -3.57
N CYS A 26 20.68 -3.16 -4.76
CA CYS A 26 19.83 -3.73 -5.82
C CYS A 26 20.23 -5.16 -6.16
N GLY A 27 21.53 -5.43 -6.28
CA GLY A 27 22.05 -6.78 -6.49
C GLY A 27 21.67 -7.77 -5.39
N LYS A 28 21.63 -7.32 -4.12
CA LYS A 28 21.16 -8.14 -2.99
C LYS A 28 19.67 -8.43 -3.11
N VAL A 29 18.86 -7.43 -3.47
CA VAL A 29 17.41 -7.60 -3.67
C VAL A 29 17.13 -8.56 -4.82
N PHE A 30 17.83 -8.46 -5.94
CA PHE A 30 17.66 -9.37 -7.07
C PHE A 30 18.04 -10.83 -6.72
N LYS A 31 19.10 -11.02 -5.93
CA LYS A 31 19.47 -12.36 -5.40
C LYS A 31 18.39 -12.92 -4.48
N TRP A 32 17.79 -12.07 -3.64
CA TRP A 32 16.67 -12.44 -2.78
C TRP A 32 15.44 -12.84 -3.61
N ILE A 33 15.04 -12.06 -4.62
CA ILE A 33 13.92 -12.39 -5.52
C ILE A 33 14.17 -13.73 -6.21
N LYS A 34 15.39 -13.95 -6.72
CA LYS A 34 15.78 -15.22 -7.35
C LYS A 34 15.66 -16.41 -6.38
N LYS A 35 16.07 -16.23 -5.12
CA LYS A 35 15.93 -17.24 -4.05
C LYS A 35 14.48 -17.54 -3.72
N MET A 36 13.60 -16.54 -3.84
CA MET A 36 12.16 -16.67 -3.59
C MET A 36 11.39 -17.34 -4.75
N GLY A 37 12.07 -17.85 -5.77
CA GLY A 37 11.46 -18.50 -6.94
C GLY A 37 11.36 -17.62 -8.19
N GLY A 38 12.01 -16.45 -8.18
CA GLY A 38 12.05 -15.53 -9.32
C GLY A 38 10.81 -14.65 -9.47
N LEU A 39 10.66 -14.05 -10.65
CA LEU A 39 9.61 -13.08 -10.93
C LEU A 39 8.21 -13.70 -10.93
N THR A 40 8.05 -14.91 -11.44
CA THR A 40 6.76 -15.60 -11.49
C THR A 40 6.21 -15.87 -10.09
N ALA A 41 7.03 -16.46 -9.22
CA ALA A 41 6.63 -16.71 -7.83
C ALA A 41 6.36 -15.41 -7.07
N MET A 42 7.13 -14.34 -7.33
CA MET A 42 6.90 -13.03 -6.72
C MET A 42 5.60 -12.39 -7.20
N LYS A 43 5.27 -12.53 -8.49
CA LYS A 43 4.01 -12.07 -9.07
C LYS A 43 2.82 -12.77 -8.40
N GLU A 44 2.81 -14.10 -8.37
CA GLU A 44 1.75 -14.88 -7.73
C GLU A 44 1.54 -14.51 -6.26
N ARG A 45 2.64 -14.32 -5.52
CA ARG A 45 2.61 -13.86 -4.13
C ARG A 45 1.97 -12.48 -4.00
N ASN A 46 2.31 -11.53 -4.88
CA ASN A 46 1.78 -10.18 -4.86
C ASN A 46 0.30 -10.14 -5.27
N GLU A 47 -0.10 -10.94 -6.26
CA GLU A 47 -1.50 -11.09 -6.66
C GLU A 47 -2.37 -11.63 -5.52
N LYS A 48 -1.94 -12.72 -4.87
CA LYS A 48 -2.63 -13.27 -3.68
C LYS A 48 -2.74 -12.25 -2.55
N LYS A 49 -1.66 -11.53 -2.27
CA LYS A 49 -1.62 -10.51 -1.22
C LYS A 49 -2.54 -9.32 -1.52
N ALA A 50 -2.53 -8.83 -2.74
CA ALA A 50 -3.38 -7.72 -3.16
C ALA A 50 -4.87 -8.13 -3.19
N ALA A 51 -5.19 -9.35 -3.63
CA ALA A 51 -6.55 -9.87 -3.65
C ALA A 51 -7.18 -9.83 -2.24
N ILE A 52 -6.47 -10.24 -1.19
CA ILE A 52 -6.98 -10.21 0.19
C ILE A 52 -7.51 -8.83 0.57
N LEU A 53 -6.80 -7.77 0.20
CA LEU A 53 -7.20 -6.40 0.54
C LEU A 53 -8.29 -5.87 -0.41
N TYR A 54 -8.16 -6.09 -1.71
CA TYR A 54 -9.15 -5.62 -2.69
C TYR A 54 -10.49 -6.32 -2.55
N ASP A 55 -10.52 -7.63 -2.31
CA ASP A 55 -11.76 -8.40 -2.09
C ASP A 55 -12.51 -7.88 -0.85
N PHE A 56 -11.77 -7.50 0.19
CA PHE A 56 -12.38 -6.84 1.35
C PHE A 56 -12.92 -5.45 0.99
N LEU A 57 -12.14 -4.60 0.32
CA LEU A 57 -12.56 -3.25 -0.05
C LEU A 57 -13.79 -3.24 -0.96
N ASP A 58 -13.90 -4.21 -1.87
CA ASP A 58 -15.04 -4.35 -2.80
C ASP A 58 -16.34 -4.78 -2.10
N GLN A 59 -16.23 -5.43 -0.93
CA GLN A 59 -17.37 -5.89 -0.12
C GLN A 59 -17.68 -4.97 1.07
N SER A 60 -16.74 -4.13 1.48
CA SER A 60 -16.88 -3.25 2.64
C SER A 60 -17.98 -2.19 2.42
N LYS A 61 -18.75 -1.94 3.46
CA LYS A 61 -19.74 -0.87 3.49
C LYS A 61 -19.16 0.48 3.89
N LEU A 62 -18.03 0.46 4.59
CA LEU A 62 -17.34 1.65 5.09
C LEU A 62 -16.17 2.05 4.21
N PHE A 63 -15.29 1.11 3.89
CA PHE A 63 -14.06 1.39 3.12
C PHE A 63 -14.29 1.22 1.63
N LYS A 64 -13.73 2.12 0.83
CA LYS A 64 -13.82 2.08 -0.64
C LYS A 64 -12.45 2.29 -1.27
N GLY A 65 -12.09 1.40 -2.19
CA GLY A 65 -10.92 1.61 -3.04
C GLY A 65 -11.16 2.79 -3.99
N THR A 66 -10.15 3.63 -4.18
CA THR A 66 -10.27 4.84 -5.01
C THR A 66 -9.87 4.62 -6.46
N VAL A 67 -9.33 3.44 -6.80
CA VAL A 67 -8.83 3.11 -8.15
C VAL A 67 -9.76 2.10 -8.83
N VAL A 68 -10.09 2.35 -10.08
CA VAL A 68 -10.87 1.42 -10.90
C VAL A 68 -10.16 0.08 -11.06
N PRO A 69 -10.86 -1.07 -11.09
CA PRO A 69 -10.26 -2.40 -11.04
C PRO A 69 -9.12 -2.64 -12.04
N LYS A 70 -9.27 -2.18 -13.28
CA LYS A 70 -8.27 -2.37 -14.35
C LYS A 70 -6.92 -1.69 -14.10
N ASP A 71 -6.91 -0.64 -13.25
CA ASP A 71 -5.72 0.18 -12.99
C ASP A 71 -5.17 -0.02 -11.57
N ARG A 72 -5.67 -1.03 -10.83
CA ARG A 72 -5.26 -1.34 -9.45
C ARG A 72 -3.81 -1.77 -9.38
N SER A 73 -3.05 -1.14 -8.47
CA SER A 73 -1.68 -1.52 -8.16
C SER A 73 -1.65 -2.71 -7.20
N LEU A 74 -0.72 -3.64 -7.42
CA LEU A 74 -0.42 -4.73 -6.47
C LEU A 74 0.46 -4.27 -5.29
N MET A 75 0.97 -3.02 -5.33
CA MET A 75 1.95 -2.51 -4.38
C MET A 75 1.40 -1.40 -3.47
N ASN A 76 0.60 -0.50 -4.01
CA ASN A 76 0.00 0.61 -3.29
C ASN A 76 -1.51 0.58 -3.46
N VAL A 77 -2.22 0.36 -2.39
CA VAL A 77 -3.68 0.27 -2.36
C VAL A 77 -4.24 1.49 -1.65
N PRO A 78 -4.69 2.52 -2.38
CA PRO A 78 -5.35 3.68 -1.79
C PRO A 78 -6.82 3.36 -1.52
N PHE A 79 -7.33 3.87 -0.38
CA PHE A 79 -8.72 3.70 0.03
C PHE A 79 -9.16 4.84 0.95
N VAL A 80 -10.46 5.00 1.10
CA VAL A 80 -11.11 6.04 1.91
C VAL A 80 -12.34 5.47 2.60
N THR A 81 -12.84 6.15 3.64
CA THR A 81 -14.18 5.89 4.21
C THR A 81 -15.24 6.82 3.63
N GLY A 82 -14.84 7.87 2.92
CA GLY A 82 -15.73 8.93 2.45
C GLY A 82 -16.03 9.99 3.51
N ASN A 83 -15.40 9.90 4.68
CA ASN A 83 -15.48 10.87 5.77
C ASN A 83 -14.08 11.13 6.33
N GLU A 84 -13.60 12.38 6.23
CA GLU A 84 -12.24 12.75 6.63
C GLU A 84 -11.97 12.54 8.13
N GLU A 85 -12.98 12.72 9.00
CA GLU A 85 -12.84 12.47 10.43
C GLU A 85 -12.66 10.99 10.72
N LEU A 86 -13.40 10.11 10.02
CA LEU A 86 -13.23 8.66 10.12
C LEU A 86 -11.89 8.19 9.55
N ASP A 87 -11.44 8.79 8.44
CA ASP A 87 -10.12 8.51 7.87
C ASP A 87 -9.01 8.85 8.89
N ALA A 88 -9.09 10.03 9.53
CA ALA A 88 -8.13 10.45 10.54
C ALA A 88 -8.18 9.55 11.80
N LYS A 89 -9.38 9.17 12.23
CA LYS A 89 -9.59 8.24 13.34
C LYS A 89 -8.98 6.88 13.04
N PHE A 90 -9.26 6.32 11.85
CA PHE A 90 -8.72 5.04 11.42
C PHE A 90 -7.18 5.05 11.44
N VAL A 91 -6.56 6.07 10.86
CA VAL A 91 -5.09 6.21 10.82
C VAL A 91 -4.50 6.24 12.24
N LYS A 92 -5.14 6.95 13.17
CA LYS A 92 -4.71 7.04 14.57
C LYS A 92 -4.80 5.68 15.26
N GLU A 93 -5.97 5.05 15.22
CA GLU A 93 -6.19 3.76 15.88
C GLU A 93 -5.34 2.64 15.25
N ALA A 94 -5.16 2.65 13.94
CA ALA A 94 -4.29 1.72 13.24
C ALA A 94 -2.83 1.87 13.71
N LYS A 95 -2.35 3.10 13.88
CA LYS A 95 -1.01 3.35 14.41
C LYS A 95 -0.85 2.80 15.84
N GLU A 96 -1.83 3.02 16.70
CA GLU A 96 -1.86 2.47 18.07
C GLU A 96 -1.87 0.93 18.07
N ALA A 97 -2.47 0.32 17.04
CA ALA A 97 -2.48 -1.13 16.82
C ALA A 97 -1.20 -1.67 16.12
N GLY A 98 -0.21 -0.80 15.83
CA GLY A 98 1.08 -1.18 15.25
C GLY A 98 1.14 -1.16 13.72
N PHE A 99 0.14 -0.58 13.05
CA PHE A 99 0.17 -0.37 11.61
C PHE A 99 0.75 1.01 11.28
N GLU A 100 1.95 1.03 10.72
CA GLU A 100 2.64 2.27 10.37
C GLU A 100 2.35 2.73 8.94
N ASN A 101 2.39 4.05 8.74
CA ASN A 101 2.36 4.70 7.43
C ASN A 101 1.09 4.45 6.58
N LEU A 102 -0.07 4.22 7.20
CA LEU A 102 -1.34 4.06 6.49
C LEU A 102 -1.96 5.38 6.00
N LYS A 103 -1.50 6.54 6.49
CA LYS A 103 -1.98 7.83 6.00
C LYS A 103 -1.67 7.99 4.51
N GLY A 104 -2.66 8.42 3.72
CA GLY A 104 -2.53 8.66 2.29
C GLY A 104 -1.57 9.80 1.96
N HIS A 105 -1.27 9.94 0.67
CA HIS A 105 -0.40 11.02 0.21
C HIS A 105 -1.07 12.38 0.46
N ARG A 106 -0.30 13.39 0.88
CA ARG A 106 -0.81 14.73 1.24
C ARG A 106 -1.65 15.41 0.15
N THR A 107 -1.43 15.05 -1.12
CA THR A 107 -2.17 15.63 -2.26
C THR A 107 -3.43 14.85 -2.62
N VAL A 108 -3.59 13.62 -2.12
CA VAL A 108 -4.71 12.73 -2.45
C VAL A 108 -5.65 12.54 -1.25
N GLY A 109 -5.09 12.59 -0.03
CA GLY A 109 -5.84 12.32 1.19
C GLY A 109 -6.09 10.83 1.43
N GLY A 110 -7.05 10.52 2.31
CA GLY A 110 -7.44 9.17 2.66
C GLY A 110 -6.33 8.32 3.27
N MET A 111 -6.38 7.03 2.99
CA MET A 111 -5.41 6.03 3.44
C MET A 111 -4.74 5.33 2.27
N ARG A 112 -3.57 4.73 2.54
CA ARG A 112 -2.83 3.93 1.56
C ARG A 112 -2.08 2.80 2.25
N ALA A 113 -2.40 1.58 1.88
CA ALA A 113 -1.60 0.42 2.27
C ALA A 113 -0.46 0.20 1.25
N SER A 114 0.78 0.24 1.71
CA SER A 114 1.98 -0.05 0.92
C SER A 114 2.40 -1.49 1.19
N ILE A 115 2.01 -2.40 0.28
CA ILE A 115 2.18 -3.85 0.42
C ILE A 115 3.24 -4.41 -0.53
N TYR A 116 4.42 -3.78 -0.53
CA TYR A 116 5.54 -4.14 -1.42
C TYR A 116 5.97 -5.61 -1.32
N ASN A 117 6.88 -6.02 -2.20
CA ASN A 117 7.34 -7.41 -2.32
C ASN A 117 7.71 -8.07 -0.98
N ALA A 118 8.35 -7.33 -0.07
CA ALA A 118 8.80 -7.85 1.21
C ALA A 118 7.69 -7.96 2.28
N MET A 119 6.53 -7.30 2.06
CA MET A 119 5.41 -7.38 3.00
C MET A 119 4.88 -8.83 3.06
N PRO A 120 4.85 -9.47 4.22
CA PRO A 120 4.28 -10.80 4.37
C PRO A 120 2.74 -10.78 4.18
N ILE A 121 2.17 -11.89 3.73
CA ILE A 121 0.71 -12.02 3.52
C ILE A 121 -0.04 -11.81 4.84
N GLU A 122 0.51 -12.32 5.93
CA GLU A 122 -0.02 -12.20 7.29
C GLU A 122 -0.18 -10.74 7.74
N GLY A 123 0.71 -9.85 7.29
CA GLY A 123 0.59 -8.41 7.55
C GLY A 123 -0.66 -7.80 6.91
N VAL A 124 -0.98 -8.21 5.68
CA VAL A 124 -2.19 -7.76 4.98
C VAL A 124 -3.45 -8.39 5.59
N GLN A 125 -3.40 -9.66 5.99
CA GLN A 125 -4.50 -10.32 6.69
C GLN A 125 -4.85 -9.61 8.00
N LYS A 126 -3.85 -9.30 8.82
CA LYS A 126 -4.03 -8.53 10.07
C LYS A 126 -4.63 -7.14 9.82
N LEU A 127 -4.20 -6.47 8.73
CA LEU A 127 -4.79 -5.19 8.37
C LEU A 127 -6.27 -5.34 8.03
N VAL A 128 -6.65 -6.33 7.23
CA VAL A 128 -8.06 -6.58 6.88
C VAL A 128 -8.89 -6.95 8.12
N GLU A 129 -8.36 -7.75 9.04
CA GLU A 129 -9.02 -8.06 10.32
C GLU A 129 -9.26 -6.79 11.15
N PHE A 130 -8.26 -5.92 11.23
CA PHE A 130 -8.39 -4.62 11.90
C PHE A 130 -9.43 -3.73 11.23
N MET A 131 -9.43 -3.66 9.89
CA MET A 131 -10.42 -2.90 9.13
C MET A 131 -11.85 -3.39 9.35
N LYS A 132 -12.07 -4.71 9.37
CA LYS A 132 -13.38 -5.31 9.67
C LYS A 132 -13.87 -4.91 11.06
N LYS A 133 -13.01 -5.02 12.07
CA LYS A 133 -13.35 -4.61 13.43
C LYS A 133 -13.70 -3.12 13.52
N PHE A 134 -12.89 -2.28 12.88
CA PHE A 134 -13.16 -0.83 12.82
C PHE A 134 -14.49 -0.52 12.12
N GLU A 135 -14.82 -1.21 11.03
CA GLU A 135 -16.10 -1.08 10.33
C GLU A 135 -17.27 -1.44 11.24
N GLU A 136 -17.22 -2.58 11.95
CA GLU A 136 -18.27 -3.02 12.87
C GLU A 136 -18.50 -2.03 14.03
N GLU A 137 -17.43 -1.49 14.60
CA GLU A 137 -17.51 -0.54 15.71
C GLU A 137 -18.11 0.80 15.29
N ASN A 138 -17.83 1.25 14.05
CA ASN A 138 -18.35 2.52 13.56
C ASN A 138 -19.72 2.40 12.87
N ALA A 139 -20.10 1.25 12.33
CA ALA A 139 -21.45 0.99 11.84
C ALA A 139 -22.50 1.01 12.98
N LYS A 140 -22.14 0.49 14.16
CA LYS A 140 -23.03 0.52 15.34
C LYS A 140 -23.29 1.94 15.85
N ARG A 141 -22.34 2.85 15.75
CA ARG A 141 -22.50 4.25 16.16
C ARG A 141 -23.45 5.03 15.28
N ASN A 142 -23.44 4.78 13.97
CA ASN A 142 -24.37 5.44 13.03
C ASN A 142 -25.84 5.04 13.25
N ASN A 143 -26.09 3.84 13.77
CA ASN A 143 -27.45 3.38 14.10
C ASN A 143 -27.97 3.93 15.45
N CYS A 144 -27.08 4.37 16.36
CA CYS A 144 -27.48 4.95 17.64
C CYS A 144 -27.76 6.46 17.56
N SER A 145 -27.30 7.16 16.51
CA SER A 145 -27.52 8.60 16.33
C SER A 145 -28.86 8.93 15.66
N GLY A 146 -29.67 7.94 15.32
CA GLY A 146 -30.95 8.08 14.61
C GLY A 146 -32.21 8.11 15.49
N VAL A 147 -32.10 8.12 16.82
CA VAL A 147 -33.24 8.26 17.72
C VAL A 147 -33.25 9.67 18.31
N LEU A 148 -33.85 10.61 17.60
CA LEU A 148 -34.33 11.84 18.21
C LEU A 148 -35.63 11.51 18.93
N PRO A 149 -35.81 11.81 20.22
CA PRO A 149 -37.11 11.77 20.85
C PRO A 149 -37.97 12.90 20.27
N GLY A 150 -39.19 12.56 19.82
CA GLY A 150 -40.23 13.49 19.44
C GLY A 150 -40.74 14.27 20.63
#